data_42099f06b12198e3f8224721a876e30f
#
_entry.id   42099f06b12198e3f8224721a876e30f
#
_cell.length_a   1.000
_cell.length_b   1.000
_cell.length_c   1.000
_cell.angle_alpha   90.00
_cell.angle_beta   90.00
_cell.angle_gamma   90.00
#
_symmetry.space_group_name_H-M   'P 1'
#
loop_
_entity.id
_entity.type
_entity.pdbx_description
1 polymer ?
#
loop_
_entity_poly.entity_id
_entity_poly.type
_entity_poly.pdbx_seq_one_letter_code
_entity_poly.pdbx_strand_id
1 'polypeptide(L)'
;MGTNTFALIVQKHFINSELEKLELGNIDMIDRTLKKRGETYGRFSDNAEIAQRLKRVVRDGVKYSELPFDVCEAFDMILSKISRAVTADYKHLDTYEDIQGYAKLVQDRLKEDSEIK
;
A
#
# COMPACT_ATOMS: atom_id res chain seq x y z
N MET A 1 -2.30 10.03 0.09
CA MET A 1 -2.30 10.01 -1.36
C MET A 1 -3.68 10.13 -1.98
N GLY A 2 -4.73 9.57 -1.39
CA GLY A 2 -6.11 9.79 -1.83
C GLY A 2 -6.63 11.20 -1.58
N THR A 3 -6.02 11.94 -0.65
CA THR A 3 -6.46 13.28 -0.27
C THR A 3 -6.31 14.30 -1.40
N ASN A 4 -5.29 14.18 -2.26
CA ASN A 4 -5.06 15.12 -3.36
C ASN A 4 -6.16 15.06 -4.42
N THR A 5 -6.66 13.87 -4.73
CA THR A 5 -7.75 13.68 -5.68
C THR A 5 -9.02 14.36 -5.18
N PHE A 6 -9.35 14.17 -3.91
CA PHE A 6 -10.52 14.78 -3.29
C PHE A 6 -10.41 16.29 -3.27
N ALA A 7 -9.24 16.84 -2.90
CA ALA A 7 -8.98 18.27 -2.87
C ALA A 7 -9.16 18.90 -4.26
N LEU A 8 -8.68 18.25 -5.32
CA LEU A 8 -8.84 18.72 -6.69
C LEU A 8 -10.32 18.79 -7.10
N ILE A 9 -11.11 17.80 -6.72
CA ILE A 9 -12.54 17.79 -7.01
C ILE A 9 -13.25 18.96 -6.30
N VAL A 10 -12.92 19.21 -5.05
CA VAL A 10 -13.50 20.31 -4.27
C VAL A 10 -13.09 21.65 -4.86
N GLN A 11 -11.82 21.85 -5.15
CA GLN A 11 -11.32 23.11 -5.71
C GLN A 11 -11.94 23.45 -7.06
N LYS A 12 -12.30 22.46 -7.85
CA LYS A 12 -12.92 22.63 -9.15
C LYS A 12 -14.13 23.57 -9.11
N HIS A 13 -14.84 23.63 -8.01
CA HIS A 13 -16.02 24.50 -7.87
C HIS A 13 -15.68 25.98 -7.70
N PHE A 14 -14.42 26.33 -7.44
CA PHE A 14 -14.00 27.66 -7.05
C PHE A 14 -13.07 28.34 -8.05
N ILE A 15 -12.76 27.73 -9.19
CA ILE A 15 -11.73 28.19 -10.11
C ILE A 15 -12.32 28.56 -11.46
N ASN A 16 -11.56 29.38 -12.23
CA ASN A 16 -11.97 29.79 -13.56
C ASN A 16 -11.84 28.63 -14.59
N SER A 17 -12.38 28.83 -15.79
CA SER A 17 -12.45 27.81 -16.83
C SER A 17 -11.08 27.24 -17.26
N GLU A 18 -10.01 28.04 -17.19
CA GLU A 18 -8.67 27.57 -17.56
C GLU A 18 -8.10 26.64 -16.50
N LEU A 19 -8.26 27.03 -15.22
CA LEU A 19 -7.87 26.17 -14.11
C LEU A 19 -8.71 24.89 -14.08
N GLU A 20 -9.99 24.99 -14.40
CA GLU A 20 -10.87 23.81 -14.54
C GLU A 20 -10.33 22.81 -15.58
N LYS A 21 -9.86 23.30 -16.72
CA LYS A 21 -9.26 22.44 -17.75
C LYS A 21 -8.00 21.74 -17.26
N LEU A 22 -7.16 22.46 -16.50
CA LEU A 22 -5.95 21.85 -15.91
C LEU A 22 -6.31 20.78 -14.87
N GLU A 23 -7.32 21.02 -14.06
CA GLU A 23 -7.76 20.07 -13.05
C GLU A 23 -8.44 18.85 -13.67
N LEU A 24 -9.22 19.02 -14.73
CA LEU A 24 -9.77 17.91 -15.50
C LEU A 24 -8.67 17.06 -16.11
N GLY A 25 -7.59 17.70 -16.61
CA GLY A 25 -6.42 16.97 -17.08
C GLY A 25 -5.75 16.14 -15.98
N ASN A 26 -5.67 16.70 -14.75
CA ASN A 26 -5.14 15.97 -13.59
C ASN A 26 -6.03 14.79 -13.19
N ILE A 27 -7.35 14.94 -13.24
CA ILE A 27 -8.30 13.85 -12.99
C ILE A 27 -8.11 12.74 -14.03
N ASP A 28 -7.96 13.07 -15.31
CA ASP A 28 -7.68 12.09 -16.36
C ASP A 28 -6.37 11.35 -16.11
N MET A 29 -5.33 12.05 -15.63
CA MET A 29 -4.06 11.41 -15.27
C MET A 29 -4.24 10.43 -14.12
N ILE A 30 -5.04 10.79 -13.12
CA ILE A 30 -5.33 9.91 -11.99
C ILE A 30 -6.06 8.67 -12.46
N ASP A 31 -7.08 8.82 -13.31
CA ASP A 31 -7.83 7.70 -13.87
C ASP A 31 -6.95 6.76 -14.68
N ARG A 32 -6.05 7.31 -15.50
CA ARG A 32 -5.07 6.53 -16.25
C ARG A 32 -4.10 5.79 -15.34
N THR A 33 -3.66 6.45 -14.28
CA THR A 33 -2.77 5.84 -13.28
C THR A 33 -3.46 4.68 -12.59
N LEU A 34 -4.72 4.86 -12.17
CA LEU A 34 -5.50 3.81 -11.53
C LEU A 34 -5.73 2.63 -12.46
N LYS A 35 -6.02 2.89 -13.72
CA LYS A 35 -6.19 1.84 -14.72
C LYS A 35 -4.91 1.04 -14.91
N LYS A 36 -3.78 1.73 -15.04
CA LYS A 36 -2.47 1.09 -15.19
C LYS A 36 -2.11 0.26 -13.97
N ARG A 37 -2.38 0.78 -12.77
CA ARG A 37 -2.14 0.04 -11.53
C ARG A 37 -3.05 -1.19 -11.44
N GLY A 38 -4.29 -1.10 -11.89
CA GLY A 38 -5.19 -2.22 -11.96
C GLY A 38 -4.68 -3.34 -12.88
N GLU A 39 -4.05 -2.98 -13.98
CA GLU A 39 -3.43 -3.95 -14.90
C GLU A 39 -2.24 -4.66 -14.23
N THR A 40 -1.48 -3.94 -13.39
CA THR A 40 -0.31 -4.48 -12.70
C THR A 40 -0.69 -5.25 -11.43
N TYR A 41 -1.64 -4.73 -10.65
CA TYR A 41 -1.96 -5.21 -9.30
C TYR A 41 -3.33 -5.85 -9.18
N GLY A 42 -4.11 -5.92 -10.28
CA GLY A 42 -5.47 -6.45 -10.27
C GLY A 42 -6.48 -5.46 -9.70
N ARG A 43 -7.71 -5.94 -9.49
CA ARG A 43 -8.78 -5.10 -8.94
C ARG A 43 -8.50 -4.80 -7.47
N PHE A 44 -8.66 -3.53 -7.11
CA PHE A 44 -8.43 -3.10 -5.74
C PHE A 44 -9.28 -3.88 -4.74
N SER A 45 -10.55 -4.13 -5.05
CA SER A 45 -11.44 -4.85 -4.14
C SER A 45 -10.99 -6.29 -3.89
N ASP A 46 -10.46 -6.97 -4.90
CA ASP A 46 -9.97 -8.34 -4.75
C ASP A 46 -8.71 -8.37 -3.91
N ASN A 47 -7.79 -7.46 -4.19
CA ASN A 47 -6.56 -7.31 -3.42
C ASN A 47 -6.88 -6.96 -1.96
N ALA A 48 -7.78 -6.00 -1.73
CA ALA A 48 -8.16 -5.56 -0.39
C ALA A 48 -8.77 -6.72 0.42
N GLU A 49 -9.63 -7.53 -0.18
CA GLU A 49 -10.23 -8.68 0.50
C GLU A 49 -9.16 -9.66 0.96
N ILE A 50 -8.27 -10.07 0.06
CA ILE A 50 -7.20 -11.01 0.41
C ILE A 50 -6.28 -10.40 1.47
N ALA A 51 -5.87 -9.14 1.31
CA ALA A 51 -5.00 -8.48 2.27
C ALA A 51 -5.61 -8.45 3.67
N GLN A 52 -6.88 -8.07 3.78
CA GLN A 52 -7.54 -7.99 5.07
C GLN A 52 -7.73 -9.37 5.71
N ARG A 53 -8.04 -10.38 4.92
CA ARG A 53 -8.16 -11.76 5.44
C ARG A 53 -6.82 -12.28 5.94
N LEU A 54 -5.73 -12.05 5.21
CA LEU A 54 -4.39 -12.44 5.64
C LEU A 54 -4.00 -11.74 6.94
N LYS A 55 -4.28 -10.45 7.04
CA LYS A 55 -3.96 -9.67 8.24
C LYS A 55 -4.74 -10.16 9.45
N ARG A 56 -6.01 -10.54 9.28
CA ARG A 56 -6.81 -11.11 10.36
C ARG A 56 -6.22 -12.40 10.88
N VAL A 57 -5.84 -13.30 9.99
CA VAL A 57 -5.22 -14.58 10.36
C VAL A 57 -3.95 -14.35 11.16
N VAL A 58 -3.09 -13.45 10.71
CA VAL A 58 -1.83 -13.14 11.39
C VAL A 58 -2.09 -12.56 12.78
N ARG A 59 -3.10 -11.68 12.92
CA ARG A 59 -3.46 -11.09 14.21
C ARG A 59 -3.98 -12.10 15.23
N ASP A 60 -4.40 -13.28 14.79
CA ASP A 60 -4.83 -14.35 15.68
C ASP A 60 -3.65 -15.13 16.28
N GLY A 61 -2.41 -14.86 15.86
CA GLY A 61 -1.24 -15.49 16.44
C GLY A 61 -1.11 -15.19 17.92
N VAL A 62 -0.81 -16.22 18.73
CA VAL A 62 -0.77 -16.10 20.19
C VAL A 62 0.29 -15.10 20.69
N LYS A 63 1.27 -14.80 19.88
CA LYS A 63 2.33 -13.83 20.20
C LYS A 63 2.12 -12.47 19.56
N TYR A 64 1.05 -12.28 18.80
CA TYR A 64 0.85 -11.03 18.07
C TYR A 64 0.81 -9.81 19.00
N SER A 65 0.17 -9.94 20.17
CA SER A 65 0.08 -8.84 21.12
C SER A 65 1.42 -8.40 21.72
N GLU A 66 2.45 -9.20 21.55
CA GLU A 66 3.81 -8.88 22.04
C GLU A 66 4.63 -8.09 21.01
N LEU A 67 4.13 -7.97 19.77
CA LEU A 67 4.87 -7.32 18.70
C LEU A 67 4.92 -5.80 18.88
N PRO A 68 6.10 -5.18 18.73
CA PRO A 68 6.19 -3.71 18.67
C PRO A 68 5.41 -3.17 17.46
N PHE A 69 5.02 -1.90 17.52
CA PHE A 69 4.22 -1.28 16.45
C PHE A 69 4.91 -1.32 15.08
N ASP A 70 6.21 -1.09 15.04
CA ASP A 70 6.97 -1.10 13.78
C ASP A 70 7.03 -2.50 13.15
N VAL A 71 7.11 -3.54 13.97
CA VAL A 71 7.05 -4.92 13.48
C VAL A 71 5.65 -5.25 12.95
N CYS A 72 4.60 -4.83 13.64
CA CYS A 72 3.23 -5.00 13.16
C CYS A 72 3.05 -4.34 11.79
N GLU A 73 3.53 -3.11 11.64
CA GLU A 73 3.40 -2.38 10.37
C GLU A 73 4.18 -3.06 9.25
N ALA A 74 5.40 -3.51 9.53
CA ALA A 74 6.20 -4.24 8.54
C ALA A 74 5.47 -5.51 8.07
N PHE A 75 4.88 -6.26 8.99
CA PHE A 75 4.11 -7.46 8.65
C PHE A 75 2.87 -7.11 7.83
N ASP A 76 2.14 -6.05 8.20
CA ASP A 76 0.99 -5.60 7.42
C ASP A 76 1.39 -5.25 5.98
N MET A 77 2.51 -4.59 5.80
CA MET A 77 3.00 -4.22 4.46
C MET A 77 3.42 -5.45 3.67
N ILE A 78 4.10 -6.40 4.29
CA ILE A 78 4.50 -7.66 3.63
C ILE A 78 3.26 -8.42 3.18
N LEU A 79 2.24 -8.52 4.02
CA LEU A 79 0.99 -9.20 3.68
C LEU A 79 0.27 -8.50 2.51
N SER A 80 0.29 -7.17 2.48
CA SER A 80 -0.25 -6.41 1.35
C SER A 80 0.48 -6.72 0.04
N LYS A 81 1.80 -6.88 0.10
CA LYS A 81 2.60 -7.25 -1.09
C LYS A 81 2.28 -8.67 -1.56
N ILE A 82 2.13 -9.60 -0.63
CA ILE A 82 1.73 -10.97 -0.95
C ILE A 82 0.35 -10.99 -1.61
N SER A 83 -0.60 -10.23 -1.06
CA SER A 83 -1.94 -10.09 -1.62
C SER A 83 -1.91 -9.63 -3.07
N ARG A 84 -1.11 -8.61 -3.38
CA ARG A 84 -0.94 -8.11 -4.76
C ARG A 84 -0.38 -9.18 -5.69
N ALA A 85 0.59 -9.93 -5.21
CA ALA A 85 1.20 -10.99 -6.02
C ALA A 85 0.19 -12.07 -6.42
N VAL A 86 -0.71 -12.46 -5.52
CA VAL A 86 -1.68 -13.52 -5.79
C VAL A 86 -2.95 -13.05 -6.47
N THR A 87 -3.20 -11.74 -6.53
CA THR A 87 -4.38 -11.20 -7.20
C THR A 87 -4.08 -10.64 -8.59
N ALA A 88 -2.82 -10.42 -8.92
CA ALA A 88 -2.43 -9.83 -10.20
C ALA A 88 -1.24 -10.54 -10.82
N ASP A 89 -0.02 -10.13 -10.45
CA ASP A 89 1.19 -10.62 -11.11
C ASP A 89 2.27 -10.97 -10.08
N TYR A 90 2.46 -12.26 -9.84
CA TYR A 90 3.50 -12.73 -8.93
C TYR A 90 4.92 -12.54 -9.48
N LYS A 91 5.06 -12.16 -10.75
CA LYS A 91 6.37 -11.94 -11.40
C LYS A 91 6.86 -10.51 -11.29
N HIS A 92 6.08 -9.61 -10.69
CA HIS A 92 6.46 -8.22 -10.53
C HIS A 92 7.60 -8.10 -9.50
N LEU A 93 8.79 -7.78 -9.97
CA LEU A 93 10.02 -7.84 -9.15
C LEU A 93 9.99 -6.88 -7.96
N ASP A 94 9.40 -5.71 -8.11
CA ASP A 94 9.32 -4.71 -7.05
C ASP A 94 8.61 -5.24 -5.80
N THR A 95 7.66 -6.18 -5.97
CA THR A 95 6.98 -6.83 -4.86
C THR A 95 7.97 -7.49 -3.91
N TYR A 96 8.93 -8.22 -4.47
CA TYR A 96 9.91 -8.97 -3.67
C TYR A 96 10.98 -8.06 -3.08
N GLU A 97 11.37 -7.02 -3.78
CA GLU A 97 12.25 -5.99 -3.25
C GLU A 97 11.63 -5.31 -2.04
N ASP A 98 10.36 -4.96 -2.12
CA ASP A 98 9.63 -4.34 -1.01
C ASP A 98 9.53 -5.28 0.19
N ILE A 99 9.23 -6.57 -0.04
CA ILE A 99 9.17 -7.58 1.03
C ILE A 99 10.52 -7.69 1.72
N GLN A 100 11.61 -7.75 0.96
CA GLN A 100 12.97 -7.79 1.51
C GLN A 100 13.27 -6.56 2.35
N GLY A 101 12.84 -5.38 1.87
CA GLY A 101 13.05 -4.12 2.59
C GLY A 101 12.37 -4.11 3.95
N TYR A 102 11.11 -4.51 4.02
CA TYR A 102 10.39 -4.56 5.29
C TYR A 102 10.96 -5.63 6.23
N ALA A 103 11.33 -6.79 5.69
CA ALA A 103 11.96 -7.83 6.48
C ALA A 103 13.30 -7.35 7.06
N LYS A 104 14.08 -6.63 6.26
CA LYS A 104 15.36 -6.08 6.72
C LYS A 104 15.19 -5.05 7.83
N LEU A 105 14.17 -4.20 7.72
CA LEU A 105 13.87 -3.21 8.77
C LEU A 105 13.61 -3.90 10.12
N VAL A 106 12.85 -4.98 10.12
CA VAL A 106 12.60 -5.76 11.33
C VAL A 106 13.89 -6.41 11.85
N GLN A 107 14.66 -7.02 10.96
CA GLN A 107 15.92 -7.66 11.32
C GLN A 107 16.90 -6.66 11.94
N ASP A 108 17.04 -5.48 11.34
CA ASP A 108 17.95 -4.45 11.85
C ASP A 108 17.51 -3.95 13.22
N ARG A 109 16.20 -3.76 13.41
CA ARG A 109 15.64 -3.39 14.72
C ARG A 109 15.99 -4.43 15.80
N LEU A 110 15.82 -5.69 15.48
CA LEU A 110 16.12 -6.78 16.44
C LEU A 110 17.61 -6.85 16.77
N LYS A 111 18.47 -6.56 15.80
CA LYS A 111 19.91 -6.48 16.04
C LYS A 111 20.27 -5.31 16.97
N GLU A 112 19.67 -4.15 16.75
CA GLU A 112 19.87 -2.99 17.60
C GLU A 112 19.44 -3.28 19.04
N ASP A 113 18.29 -3.89 19.22
CA ASP A 113 17.80 -4.28 20.55
C ASP A 113 18.76 -5.24 21.26
N SER A 114 19.34 -6.18 20.52
CA SER A 114 20.32 -7.12 21.07
C SER A 114 21.63 -6.44 21.48
N GLU A 115 22.08 -5.44 20.73
CA GLU A 115 23.32 -4.71 21.01
C GLU A 115 23.21 -3.81 22.24
N ILE A 116 22.02 -3.29 22.52
CA ILE A 116 21.76 -2.43 23.69
C ILE A 116 21.82 -3.25 24.99
N LYS A 117 21.54 -4.51 24.94
CA LYS A 117 21.61 -5.41 26.09
C LYS A 117 23.03 -5.81 26.40
#